data_94f299d0621569092689ba24fb387755
#
_entry.id   94f299d0621569092689ba24fb387755
#
_cell.length_a   1.000
_cell.length_b   1.000
_cell.length_c   1.000
_cell.angle_alpha   90.00
_cell.angle_beta   90.00
_cell.angle_gamma   90.00
#
_symmetry.space_group_name_H-M   'P 1'
#
loop_
_entity.id
_entity.type
_entity.pdbx_description
1 polymer ?
#
loop_
_entity_poly.entity_id
_entity_poly.type
_entity_poly.pdbx_seq_one_letter_code
_entity_poly.pdbx_strand_id
1 'polypeptide(L)'
;MKIKKILLSMMLLICSTVSYGQAELNDSIIGHIVRNERQYFNEITAIYKSDDPMLHVNDIALVYYGQAFLPQYNPGKDENEKLLKRLYEEKRNAEMYNVAKSILTYNPVSLNALFSIYIASKELGKSDGECASYLKKYQGIVDMICHYGNGRSSDTAFRIITPDDQDYIMYGKLQIERVLSQTLDTETLCNIVNVKPSEKFPAQRIYFDLSLFLSQAERE
;
A
#
# COMPACT_ATOMS: atom_id res chain seq x y z
N MET A 1 52.65 19.80 10.03
CA MET A 1 51.29 20.35 10.37
C MET A 1 50.39 20.57 9.18
N LYS A 2 50.86 20.56 7.92
CA LYS A 2 50.02 20.75 6.71
C LYS A 2 49.34 19.46 6.21
N ILE A 3 49.96 18.30 6.42
CA ILE A 3 49.41 17.00 5.92
C ILE A 3 48.15 16.53 6.69
N LYS A 4 48.09 16.80 8.03
CA LYS A 4 46.92 16.50 8.86
C LYS A 4 45.65 17.30 8.47
N LYS A 5 45.82 18.53 7.96
CA LYS A 5 44.71 19.37 7.51
C LYS A 5 44.14 18.92 6.15
N ILE A 6 44.97 18.33 5.27
CA ILE A 6 44.57 17.81 3.98
C ILE A 6 43.79 16.49 4.17
N LEU A 7 44.20 15.61 5.05
CA LEU A 7 43.50 14.37 5.39
C LEU A 7 42.15 14.64 6.08
N LEU A 8 42.05 15.68 6.91
CA LEU A 8 40.78 16.06 7.55
C LEU A 8 39.83 16.72 6.57
N SER A 9 40.35 17.44 5.57
CA SER A 9 39.52 18.03 4.48
C SER A 9 39.03 16.99 3.48
N MET A 10 39.80 15.92 3.21
CA MET A 10 39.34 14.81 2.37
C MET A 10 38.35 13.90 3.07
N MET A 11 38.39 13.80 4.42
CA MET A 11 37.44 13.01 5.18
C MET A 11 36.05 13.69 5.33
N LEU A 12 36.00 15.03 5.16
CA LEU A 12 34.77 15.83 5.17
C LEU A 12 34.04 15.89 3.80
N LEU A 13 34.68 15.44 2.73
CA LEU A 13 34.09 15.40 1.37
C LEU A 13 33.47 14.04 1.02
N ILE A 14 33.55 13.03 1.90
CA ILE A 14 32.92 11.72 1.72
C ILE A 14 31.58 11.62 2.50
N CYS A 15 31.14 12.68 3.16
CA CYS A 15 29.74 12.87 3.54
C CYS A 15 28.91 13.40 2.38
N SER A 16 29.18 12.90 1.17
CA SER A 16 28.24 13.03 0.06
C SER A 16 27.10 12.04 0.31
N THR A 17 25.98 12.58 0.79
CA THR A 17 24.62 12.15 0.42
C THR A 17 24.57 10.69 -0.02
N VAL A 18 24.50 9.77 0.92
CA VAL A 18 23.78 8.54 0.69
C VAL A 18 22.33 9.03 0.57
N SER A 19 21.98 9.50 -0.63
CA SER A 19 20.63 9.49 -1.10
C SER A 19 20.25 8.01 -0.97
N TYR A 20 19.49 7.65 0.05
CA TYR A 20 18.74 6.42 0.01
C TYR A 20 17.82 6.61 -1.18
N GLY A 21 18.28 6.21 -2.36
CA GLY A 21 17.43 6.06 -3.51
C GLY A 21 16.31 5.16 -3.04
N GLN A 22 15.10 5.69 -2.99
CA GLN A 22 13.92 4.86 -2.82
C GLN A 22 14.06 3.75 -3.84
N ALA A 23 13.95 2.50 -3.39
CA ALA A 23 14.05 1.36 -4.29
C ALA A 23 13.02 1.59 -5.40
N GLU A 24 13.47 1.73 -6.64
CA GLU A 24 12.60 2.03 -7.77
C GLU A 24 11.70 0.83 -8.00
N LEU A 25 10.39 1.04 -7.83
CA LEU A 25 9.44 -0.01 -8.07
C LEU A 25 9.31 -0.24 -9.58
N ASN A 26 9.79 -1.37 -10.07
CA ASN A 26 9.84 -1.66 -11.50
C ASN A 26 8.59 -2.42 -11.94
N ASP A 27 7.59 -1.69 -12.48
CA ASP A 27 6.36 -2.25 -13.03
C ASP A 27 6.58 -3.24 -14.17
N SER A 28 7.60 -3.00 -14.98
CA SER A 28 7.92 -3.90 -16.09
C SER A 28 8.33 -5.27 -15.56
N ILE A 29 9.12 -5.30 -14.49
CA ILE A 29 9.52 -6.55 -13.84
C ILE A 29 8.32 -7.22 -13.18
N ILE A 30 7.52 -6.48 -12.39
CA ILE A 30 6.32 -7.03 -11.74
C ILE A 30 5.35 -7.58 -12.77
N GLY A 31 5.05 -6.80 -13.81
CA GLY A 31 4.16 -7.23 -14.89
C GLY A 31 4.72 -8.43 -15.68
N HIS A 32 6.04 -8.53 -15.87
CA HIS A 32 6.68 -9.69 -16.47
C HIS A 32 6.48 -10.94 -15.61
N ILE A 33 6.78 -10.86 -14.33
CA ILE A 33 6.62 -11.99 -13.39
C ILE A 33 5.17 -12.47 -13.38
N VAL A 34 4.20 -11.57 -13.23
CA VAL A 34 2.78 -11.94 -13.19
C VAL A 34 2.31 -12.61 -14.47
N ARG A 35 2.79 -12.18 -15.65
CA ARG A 35 2.35 -12.72 -16.94
C ARG A 35 3.12 -13.96 -17.38
N ASN A 36 4.44 -14.01 -17.15
CA ASN A 36 5.33 -15.01 -17.74
C ASN A 36 5.90 -16.00 -16.70
N GLU A 37 5.95 -15.61 -15.42
CA GLU A 37 6.44 -16.44 -14.32
C GLU A 37 5.32 -16.74 -13.32
N ARG A 38 4.15 -17.12 -13.85
CA ARG A 38 2.91 -17.28 -13.08
C ARG A 38 3.04 -18.21 -11.89
N GLN A 39 3.83 -19.28 -12.02
CA GLN A 39 4.08 -20.23 -10.94
C GLN A 39 4.79 -19.52 -9.78
N TYR A 40 5.86 -18.78 -10.04
CA TYR A 40 6.57 -18.03 -9.01
C TYR A 40 5.68 -17.00 -8.31
N PHE A 41 4.90 -16.22 -9.08
CA PHE A 41 3.92 -15.28 -8.49
C PHE A 41 2.91 -15.97 -7.57
N ASN A 42 2.40 -17.14 -7.99
CA ASN A 42 1.45 -17.91 -7.19
C ASN A 42 2.09 -18.47 -5.91
N GLU A 43 3.35 -18.91 -5.96
CA GLU A 43 4.10 -19.40 -4.80
C GLU A 43 4.30 -18.28 -3.77
N ILE A 44 4.77 -17.10 -4.18
CA ILE A 44 4.92 -15.94 -3.28
C ILE A 44 3.56 -15.51 -2.71
N THR A 45 2.50 -15.51 -3.54
CA THR A 45 1.14 -15.20 -3.07
C THR A 45 0.64 -16.23 -2.03
N ALA A 46 0.96 -17.50 -2.20
CA ALA A 46 0.60 -18.56 -1.24
C ALA A 46 1.35 -18.37 0.09
N ILE A 47 2.64 -18.05 0.04
CA ILE A 47 3.47 -17.72 1.22
C ILE A 47 2.88 -16.49 1.94
N TYR A 48 2.51 -15.44 1.21
CA TYR A 48 1.86 -14.26 1.79
C TYR A 48 0.54 -14.63 2.52
N LYS A 49 -0.27 -15.52 1.92
CA LYS A 49 -1.52 -15.99 2.52
C LYS A 49 -1.30 -16.82 3.79
N SER A 50 -0.18 -17.54 3.88
CA SER A 50 0.13 -18.43 5.02
C SER A 50 0.68 -17.74 6.26
N ASP A 51 0.79 -16.41 6.26
CA ASP A 51 1.35 -15.62 7.37
C ASP A 51 2.83 -15.88 7.67
N ASP A 52 3.62 -16.27 6.67
CA ASP A 52 5.05 -16.49 6.83
C ASP A 52 5.73 -15.18 7.33
N PRO A 53 6.41 -15.22 8.49
CA PRO A 53 7.09 -14.05 9.02
C PRO A 53 8.34 -13.64 8.23
N MET A 54 8.81 -14.49 7.32
CA MET A 54 10.05 -14.28 6.54
C MET A 54 9.84 -13.53 5.24
N LEU A 55 8.62 -13.09 4.92
CA LEU A 55 8.34 -12.29 3.73
C LEU A 55 9.07 -10.94 3.77
N HIS A 56 9.86 -10.69 2.73
CA HIS A 56 10.51 -9.42 2.53
C HIS A 56 9.55 -8.37 1.98
N VAL A 57 9.88 -7.09 2.15
CA VAL A 57 9.08 -5.98 1.61
C VAL A 57 8.86 -6.08 0.10
N ASN A 58 9.85 -6.59 -0.65
CA ASN A 58 9.75 -6.80 -2.10
C ASN A 58 8.74 -7.89 -2.47
N ASP A 59 8.60 -8.94 -1.65
CA ASP A 59 7.61 -10.00 -1.87
C ASP A 59 6.20 -9.47 -1.63
N ILE A 60 6.01 -8.65 -0.58
CA ILE A 60 4.73 -7.96 -0.33
C ILE A 60 4.41 -7.02 -1.49
N ALA A 61 5.40 -6.28 -2.00
CA ALA A 61 5.25 -5.39 -3.15
C ALA A 61 4.86 -6.18 -4.42
N LEU A 62 5.50 -7.33 -4.67
CA LEU A 62 5.16 -8.20 -5.80
C LEU A 62 3.70 -8.68 -5.69
N VAL A 63 3.25 -9.12 -4.51
CA VAL A 63 1.87 -9.58 -4.32
C VAL A 63 0.88 -8.43 -4.46
N TYR A 64 1.15 -7.26 -3.85
CA TYR A 64 0.26 -6.10 -3.89
C TYR A 64 0.16 -5.48 -5.28
N TYR A 65 1.26 -5.01 -5.84
CA TYR A 65 1.26 -4.37 -7.16
C TYR A 65 0.98 -5.37 -8.28
N GLY A 66 1.34 -6.64 -8.09
CA GLY A 66 1.05 -7.72 -9.03
C GLY A 66 -0.44 -7.92 -9.29
N GLN A 67 -1.32 -7.56 -8.32
CA GLN A 67 -2.77 -7.63 -8.55
C GLN A 67 -3.20 -6.77 -9.74
N ALA A 68 -2.61 -5.59 -9.95
CA ALA A 68 -2.95 -4.70 -11.05
C ALA A 68 -2.65 -5.29 -12.44
N PHE A 69 -1.84 -6.35 -12.52
CA PHE A 69 -1.52 -7.03 -13.78
C PHE A 69 -2.34 -8.31 -14.01
N LEU A 70 -3.22 -8.68 -13.07
CA LEU A 70 -4.08 -9.84 -13.21
C LEU A 70 -5.27 -9.52 -14.12
N PRO A 71 -5.73 -10.49 -14.96
CA PRO A 71 -6.88 -10.26 -15.86
C PRO A 71 -8.19 -9.91 -15.14
N GLN A 72 -8.35 -10.41 -13.90
CA GLN A 72 -9.55 -10.16 -13.09
C GLN A 72 -9.46 -8.86 -12.27
N TYR A 73 -8.36 -8.11 -12.36
CA TYR A 73 -8.24 -6.86 -11.64
C TYR A 73 -9.23 -5.83 -12.18
N ASN A 74 -10.16 -5.42 -11.33
CA ASN A 74 -11.23 -4.48 -11.66
C ASN A 74 -11.55 -3.60 -10.45
N PRO A 75 -10.64 -2.68 -10.08
CA PRO A 75 -10.78 -1.86 -8.89
C PRO A 75 -11.98 -0.92 -9.01
N GLY A 76 -12.71 -0.77 -7.91
CA GLY A 76 -13.89 0.11 -7.83
C GLY A 76 -15.19 -0.48 -8.41
N LYS A 77 -15.14 -1.64 -9.09
CA LYS A 77 -16.34 -2.33 -9.61
C LYS A 77 -16.75 -3.57 -8.80
N ASP A 78 -15.96 -3.97 -7.79
CA ASP A 78 -16.28 -5.10 -6.92
C ASP A 78 -17.41 -4.72 -5.94
N GLU A 79 -18.58 -5.32 -6.12
CA GLU A 79 -19.75 -5.07 -5.28
C GLU A 79 -19.53 -5.58 -3.82
N ASN A 80 -18.69 -6.59 -3.61
CA ASN A 80 -18.36 -7.06 -2.28
C ASN A 80 -17.51 -6.02 -1.51
N GLU A 81 -16.59 -5.32 -2.21
CA GLU A 81 -15.83 -4.22 -1.61
C GLU A 81 -16.75 -3.07 -1.17
N LYS A 82 -17.73 -2.70 -1.98
CA LYS A 82 -18.74 -1.68 -1.64
C LYS A 82 -19.64 -2.14 -0.48
N LEU A 83 -19.96 -3.45 -0.45
CA LEU A 83 -20.78 -4.02 0.60
C LEU A 83 -20.08 -3.95 1.97
N LEU A 84 -18.75 -4.13 2.04
CA LEU A 84 -18.01 -4.05 3.30
C LEU A 84 -18.22 -2.71 4.02
N LYS A 85 -18.15 -1.60 3.29
CA LYS A 85 -18.34 -0.26 3.87
C LYS A 85 -19.72 -0.14 4.52
N ARG A 86 -20.76 -0.59 3.83
CA ARG A 86 -22.13 -0.58 4.36
C ARG A 86 -22.27 -1.47 5.59
N LEU A 87 -21.71 -2.69 5.56
CA LEU A 87 -21.77 -3.62 6.69
C LEU A 87 -21.02 -3.08 7.92
N TYR A 88 -19.92 -2.35 7.70
CA TYR A 88 -19.20 -1.65 8.77
C TYR A 88 -20.07 -0.56 9.42
N GLU A 89 -20.70 0.30 8.61
CA GLU A 89 -21.61 1.35 9.09
C GLU A 89 -22.81 0.77 9.85
N GLU A 90 -23.36 -0.35 9.37
CA GLU A 90 -24.50 -1.06 9.99
C GLU A 90 -24.07 -1.94 11.18
N LYS A 91 -22.78 -2.06 11.50
CA LYS A 91 -22.21 -2.95 12.54
C LYS A 91 -22.61 -4.42 12.40
N ARG A 92 -22.76 -4.89 11.17
CA ARG A 92 -23.11 -6.28 10.84
C ARG A 92 -21.85 -7.14 10.78
N ASN A 93 -21.19 -7.30 11.93
CA ASN A 93 -19.85 -7.87 12.03
C ASN A 93 -19.73 -9.30 11.51
N ALA A 94 -20.74 -10.15 11.73
CA ALA A 94 -20.70 -11.54 11.23
C ALA A 94 -20.74 -11.61 9.69
N GLU A 95 -21.54 -10.78 9.06
CA GLU A 95 -21.61 -10.72 7.59
C GLU A 95 -20.36 -10.04 7.01
N MET A 96 -19.90 -8.95 7.64
CA MET A 96 -18.65 -8.28 7.27
C MET A 96 -17.46 -9.25 7.30
N TYR A 97 -17.35 -10.10 8.34
CA TYR A 97 -16.32 -11.13 8.42
C TYR A 97 -16.38 -12.09 7.22
N ASN A 98 -17.57 -12.60 6.88
CA ASN A 98 -17.74 -13.56 5.79
C ASN A 98 -17.45 -12.93 4.42
N VAL A 99 -17.93 -11.70 4.18
CA VAL A 99 -17.69 -10.97 2.92
C VAL A 99 -16.21 -10.65 2.77
N ALA A 100 -15.57 -10.12 3.82
CA ALA A 100 -14.14 -9.82 3.78
C ALA A 100 -13.30 -11.08 3.54
N LYS A 101 -13.63 -12.19 4.21
CA LYS A 101 -12.98 -13.49 3.99
C LYS A 101 -13.12 -13.97 2.55
N SER A 102 -14.29 -13.79 1.95
CA SER A 102 -14.52 -14.11 0.53
C SER A 102 -13.64 -13.26 -0.39
N ILE A 103 -13.55 -11.94 -0.17
CA ILE A 103 -12.68 -11.05 -0.96
C ILE A 103 -11.22 -11.53 -0.87
N LEU A 104 -10.72 -11.86 0.32
CA LEU A 104 -9.35 -12.28 0.53
C LEU A 104 -8.99 -13.61 -0.17
N THR A 105 -9.95 -14.38 -0.66
CA THR A 105 -9.67 -15.57 -1.47
C THR A 105 -9.13 -15.20 -2.85
N TYR A 106 -9.66 -14.16 -3.49
CA TYR A 106 -9.29 -13.73 -4.84
C TYR A 106 -8.44 -12.43 -4.86
N ASN A 107 -8.60 -11.55 -3.86
CA ASN A 107 -7.77 -10.37 -3.66
C ASN A 107 -7.17 -10.36 -2.25
N PRO A 108 -6.06 -11.08 -2.02
CA PRO A 108 -5.49 -11.24 -0.68
C PRO A 108 -4.88 -9.96 -0.10
N VAL A 109 -4.73 -8.92 -0.92
CA VAL A 109 -4.11 -7.65 -0.55
C VAL A 109 -5.11 -6.49 -0.44
N SER A 110 -6.41 -6.76 -0.51
CA SER A 110 -7.43 -5.73 -0.28
C SER A 110 -7.29 -5.14 1.12
N LEU A 111 -6.88 -3.87 1.22
CA LEU A 111 -6.77 -3.16 2.50
C LEU A 111 -8.13 -3.05 3.17
N ASN A 112 -9.21 -2.82 2.38
CA ASN A 112 -10.57 -2.78 2.89
C ASN A 112 -10.98 -4.11 3.52
N ALA A 113 -10.76 -5.23 2.83
CA ALA A 113 -11.10 -6.55 3.35
C ALA A 113 -10.24 -6.94 4.57
N LEU A 114 -8.92 -6.67 4.55
CA LEU A 114 -8.01 -6.92 5.67
C LEU A 114 -8.39 -6.12 6.91
N PHE A 115 -8.71 -4.85 6.75
CA PHE A 115 -9.14 -3.99 7.86
C PHE A 115 -10.52 -4.42 8.38
N SER A 116 -11.48 -4.65 7.48
CA SER A 116 -12.84 -5.07 7.85
C SER A 116 -12.86 -6.41 8.59
N ILE A 117 -12.10 -7.40 8.12
CA ILE A 117 -12.05 -8.71 8.79
C ILE A 117 -11.34 -8.62 10.15
N TYR A 118 -10.31 -7.76 10.28
CA TYR A 118 -9.66 -7.50 11.56
C TYR A 118 -10.66 -6.93 12.58
N ILE A 119 -11.42 -5.88 12.22
CA ILE A 119 -12.44 -5.28 13.08
C ILE A 119 -13.52 -6.31 13.44
N ALA A 120 -14.07 -6.99 12.42
CA ALA A 120 -15.10 -8.00 12.62
C ALA A 120 -14.62 -9.15 13.53
N SER A 121 -13.38 -9.61 13.36
CA SER A 121 -12.79 -10.65 14.21
C SER A 121 -12.73 -10.25 15.67
N LYS A 122 -12.34 -9.02 15.97
CA LYS A 122 -12.32 -8.47 17.33
C LYS A 122 -13.71 -8.40 17.95
N GLU A 123 -14.66 -7.85 17.22
CA GLU A 123 -16.06 -7.72 17.69
C GLU A 123 -16.76 -9.07 17.88
N LEU A 124 -16.36 -10.09 17.12
CA LEU A 124 -16.88 -11.47 17.25
C LEU A 124 -16.12 -12.31 18.28
N GLY A 125 -15.12 -11.75 18.96
CA GLY A 125 -14.34 -12.47 19.97
C GLY A 125 -13.50 -13.61 19.40
N LYS A 126 -12.99 -13.47 18.16
CA LYS A 126 -12.06 -14.42 17.57
C LYS A 126 -10.74 -14.45 18.34
N SER A 127 -9.91 -15.48 18.11
CA SER A 127 -8.63 -15.60 18.80
C SER A 127 -7.69 -14.43 18.50
N ASP A 128 -6.86 -14.07 19.48
CA ASP A 128 -5.86 -13.00 19.31
C ASP A 128 -4.91 -13.29 18.15
N GLY A 129 -4.55 -14.55 17.91
CA GLY A 129 -3.71 -14.96 16.80
C GLY A 129 -4.36 -14.67 15.44
N GLU A 130 -5.66 -14.98 15.29
CA GLU A 130 -6.39 -14.68 14.05
C GLU A 130 -6.50 -13.17 13.81
N CYS A 131 -6.85 -12.41 14.84
CA CYS A 131 -6.90 -10.94 14.74
C CYS A 131 -5.54 -10.35 14.39
N ALA A 132 -4.46 -10.84 15.02
CA ALA A 132 -3.10 -10.36 14.78
C ALA A 132 -2.62 -10.68 13.35
N SER A 133 -3.01 -11.82 12.77
CA SER A 133 -2.69 -12.19 11.39
C SER A 133 -3.21 -11.17 10.38
N TYR A 134 -4.51 -10.83 10.46
CA TYR A 134 -5.10 -9.84 9.54
C TYR A 134 -4.50 -8.44 9.71
N LEU A 135 -4.29 -8.02 10.97
CA LEU A 135 -3.67 -6.74 11.27
C LEU A 135 -2.23 -6.66 10.72
N LYS A 136 -1.45 -7.74 10.87
CA LYS A 136 -0.08 -7.82 10.35
C LYS A 136 -0.04 -7.69 8.83
N LYS A 137 -0.93 -8.37 8.10
CA LYS A 137 -1.03 -8.26 6.64
C LYS A 137 -1.39 -6.83 6.22
N TYR A 138 -2.40 -6.25 6.84
CA TYR A 138 -2.79 -4.86 6.62
C TYR A 138 -1.62 -3.89 6.84
N GLN A 139 -0.96 -3.97 7.99
CA GLN A 139 0.20 -3.13 8.32
C GLN A 139 1.36 -3.37 7.36
N GLY A 140 1.63 -4.62 6.99
CA GLY A 140 2.69 -4.97 6.05
C GLY A 140 2.53 -4.30 4.69
N ILE A 141 1.29 -4.23 4.15
CA ILE A 141 1.03 -3.52 2.89
C ILE A 141 1.21 -2.00 3.07
N VAL A 142 0.63 -1.42 4.11
CA VAL A 142 0.75 0.03 4.37
C VAL A 142 2.21 0.43 4.58
N ASP A 143 2.98 -0.35 5.34
CA ASP A 143 4.40 -0.11 5.56
C ASP A 143 5.22 -0.28 4.28
N MET A 144 4.88 -1.26 3.44
CA MET A 144 5.50 -1.45 2.13
C MET A 144 5.24 -0.25 1.21
N ILE A 145 4.01 0.27 1.12
CA ILE A 145 3.71 1.47 0.34
C ILE A 145 4.53 2.66 0.84
N CYS A 146 4.63 2.83 2.16
CA CYS A 146 5.43 3.89 2.79
C CYS A 146 6.95 3.67 2.67
N HIS A 147 7.41 2.44 2.39
CA HIS A 147 8.80 2.15 2.11
C HIS A 147 9.22 2.66 0.72
N TYR A 148 8.34 2.54 -0.27
CA TYR A 148 8.60 2.97 -1.65
C TYR A 148 8.22 4.42 -1.94
N GLY A 149 7.37 5.06 -1.11
CA GLY A 149 6.96 6.45 -1.24
C GLY A 149 6.92 7.18 0.10
N ASN A 150 7.06 8.50 0.06
CA ASN A 150 6.88 9.35 1.24
C ASN A 150 5.74 10.37 1.08
N GLY A 151 5.09 10.39 -0.08
CA GLY A 151 3.91 11.22 -0.38
C GLY A 151 4.17 12.73 -0.45
N ARG A 152 5.43 13.21 -0.53
CA ARG A 152 5.75 14.64 -0.47
C ARG A 152 5.82 15.34 -1.82
N SER A 153 5.96 14.58 -2.91
CA SER A 153 5.96 15.06 -4.29
C SER A 153 5.42 13.97 -5.21
N SER A 154 5.18 14.28 -6.49
CA SER A 154 4.84 13.29 -7.52
C SER A 154 5.89 12.20 -7.65
N ASP A 155 7.19 12.56 -7.61
CA ASP A 155 8.30 11.61 -7.75
C ASP A 155 8.44 10.67 -6.55
N THR A 156 7.86 11.03 -5.41
CA THR A 156 7.90 10.26 -4.17
C THR A 156 6.51 9.95 -3.64
N ALA A 157 5.51 9.94 -4.53
CA ALA A 157 4.12 9.67 -4.20
C ALA A 157 3.94 8.28 -3.58
N PHE A 158 2.93 8.14 -2.73
CA PHE A 158 2.48 6.82 -2.28
C PHE A 158 1.80 6.14 -3.45
N ARG A 159 2.40 5.06 -3.92
CA ARG A 159 1.86 4.31 -5.04
C ARG A 159 0.81 3.32 -4.57
N ILE A 160 -0.37 3.36 -5.17
CA ILE A 160 -1.51 2.54 -4.79
C ILE A 160 -2.17 1.91 -6.03
N ILE A 161 -2.82 0.76 -5.82
CA ILE A 161 -3.51 0.05 -6.89
C ILE A 161 -5.02 0.37 -6.95
N THR A 162 -5.59 0.94 -5.91
CA THR A 162 -6.98 1.43 -5.89
C THR A 162 -7.07 2.77 -5.17
N PRO A 163 -7.90 3.72 -5.63
CA PRO A 163 -8.07 5.01 -4.96
C PRO A 163 -8.48 4.89 -3.49
N ASP A 164 -9.23 3.87 -3.11
CA ASP A 164 -9.69 3.66 -1.74
C ASP A 164 -8.55 3.39 -0.75
N ASP A 165 -7.39 2.91 -1.25
CA ASP A 165 -6.21 2.65 -0.40
C ASP A 165 -5.63 3.91 0.24
N GLN A 166 -5.89 5.11 -0.34
CA GLN A 166 -5.44 6.40 0.25
C GLN A 166 -5.97 6.57 1.68
N ASP A 167 -7.20 6.16 1.94
CA ASP A 167 -7.84 6.37 3.25
C ASP A 167 -7.11 5.61 4.35
N TYR A 168 -6.65 4.38 4.06
CA TYR A 168 -5.90 3.56 5.01
C TYR A 168 -4.51 4.14 5.30
N ILE A 169 -3.89 4.79 4.32
CA ILE A 169 -2.62 5.50 4.50
C ILE A 169 -2.86 6.79 5.26
N MET A 170 -3.79 7.64 4.81
CA MET A 170 -4.05 8.95 5.42
C MET A 170 -4.50 8.82 6.87
N TYR A 171 -5.56 8.08 7.12
CA TYR A 171 -6.15 8.00 8.46
C TYR A 171 -5.42 6.97 9.35
N GLY A 172 -5.01 5.84 8.79
CA GLY A 172 -4.36 4.77 9.54
C GLY A 172 -2.90 5.07 9.87
N LYS A 173 -2.08 5.42 8.87
CA LYS A 173 -0.62 5.58 9.03
C LYS A 173 -0.20 7.01 9.36
N LEU A 174 -0.72 7.97 8.58
CA LEU A 174 -0.32 9.38 8.68
C LEU A 174 -1.13 10.15 9.74
N GLN A 175 -2.19 9.57 10.28
CA GLN A 175 -3.07 10.16 11.29
C GLN A 175 -3.61 11.54 10.85
N ILE A 176 -4.00 11.65 9.58
CA ILE A 176 -4.64 12.85 9.05
C ILE A 176 -6.06 12.97 9.62
N GLU A 177 -6.35 14.08 10.27
CA GLU A 177 -7.69 14.33 10.84
C GLU A 177 -8.64 14.97 9.82
N ARG A 178 -8.10 15.73 8.85
CA ARG A 178 -8.93 16.52 7.95
C ARG A 178 -8.30 16.66 6.57
N VAL A 179 -9.07 16.24 5.57
CA VAL A 179 -8.84 16.53 4.15
C VAL A 179 -9.52 17.87 3.83
N LEU A 180 -8.82 18.76 3.14
CA LEU A 180 -9.29 20.09 2.74
C LEU A 180 -9.79 20.09 1.30
N SER A 181 -9.07 19.45 0.40
CA SER A 181 -9.45 19.26 -1.00
C SER A 181 -8.61 18.16 -1.62
N GLN A 182 -9.04 17.66 -2.76
CA GLN A 182 -8.24 16.73 -3.58
C GLN A 182 -8.42 17.06 -5.06
N THR A 183 -7.38 16.79 -5.83
CA THR A 183 -7.35 17.08 -7.28
C THR A 183 -6.47 16.04 -7.96
N LEU A 184 -6.99 15.46 -9.05
CA LEU A 184 -6.18 14.60 -9.91
C LEU A 184 -5.33 15.47 -10.85
N ASP A 185 -4.03 15.32 -10.75
CA ASP A 185 -3.07 15.84 -11.72
C ASP A 185 -2.92 14.82 -12.86
N THR A 186 -3.41 15.17 -14.03
CA THR A 186 -3.41 14.29 -15.20
C THR A 186 -2.06 14.17 -15.89
N GLU A 187 -1.10 15.06 -15.61
CA GLU A 187 0.25 14.98 -16.16
C GLU A 187 1.09 13.94 -15.39
N THR A 188 1.00 13.97 -14.07
CA THR A 188 1.74 13.06 -13.20
C THR A 188 0.93 11.82 -12.79
N LEU A 189 -0.36 11.76 -13.13
CA LEU A 189 -1.33 10.73 -12.71
C LEU A 189 -1.41 10.60 -11.18
N CYS A 190 -1.11 11.69 -10.46
CA CYS A 190 -1.18 11.74 -9.02
C CYS A 190 -2.48 12.37 -8.53
N ASN A 191 -3.13 11.74 -7.55
CA ASN A 191 -4.13 12.43 -6.75
C ASN A 191 -3.41 13.24 -5.67
N ILE A 192 -3.57 14.56 -5.73
CA ILE A 192 -2.99 15.53 -4.78
C ILE A 192 -4.03 15.85 -3.73
N VAL A 193 -3.78 15.46 -2.49
CA VAL A 193 -4.70 15.65 -1.37
C VAL A 193 -4.15 16.76 -0.47
N ASN A 194 -4.88 17.89 -0.36
CA ASN A 194 -4.55 18.94 0.60
C ASN A 194 -5.13 18.58 1.96
N VAL A 195 -4.32 18.62 2.99
CA VAL A 195 -4.68 18.17 4.34
C VAL A 195 -4.30 19.19 5.42
N LYS A 196 -4.95 19.10 6.57
CA LYS A 196 -4.42 19.67 7.81
C LYS A 196 -3.25 18.78 8.23
N PRO A 197 -2.01 19.33 8.40
CA PRO A 197 -0.87 18.53 8.83
C PRO A 197 -1.12 17.80 10.15
N SER A 198 -0.51 16.61 10.29
CA SER A 198 -0.46 15.84 11.51
C SER A 198 0.97 15.77 12.07
N GLU A 199 1.14 15.24 13.28
CA GLU A 199 2.48 14.98 13.82
C GLU A 199 3.25 13.93 12.97
N LYS A 200 2.53 12.96 12.41
CA LYS A 200 3.11 11.91 11.56
C LYS A 200 3.40 12.39 10.15
N PHE A 201 2.69 13.43 9.69
CA PHE A 201 2.87 14.00 8.36
C PHE A 201 2.74 15.53 8.44
N PRO A 202 3.85 16.27 8.63
CA PRO A 202 3.81 17.73 8.82
C PRO A 202 3.63 18.53 7.53
N ALA A 203 3.54 17.88 6.36
CA ALA A 203 3.29 18.56 5.09
C ALA A 203 1.78 18.79 4.86
N GLN A 204 1.46 19.81 4.05
CA GLN A 204 0.07 20.19 3.72
C GLN A 204 -0.49 19.44 2.51
N ARG A 205 0.34 18.72 1.77
CA ARG A 205 -0.06 17.97 0.57
C ARG A 205 0.47 16.56 0.64
N ILE A 206 -0.40 15.62 0.26
CA ILE A 206 -0.06 14.21 0.08
C ILE A 206 -0.25 13.89 -1.39
N TYR A 207 0.70 13.17 -1.97
CA TYR A 207 0.66 12.71 -3.35
C TYR A 207 0.45 11.20 -3.38
N PHE A 208 -0.57 10.76 -4.13
CA PHE A 208 -0.85 9.34 -4.39
C PHE A 208 -0.72 9.06 -5.88
N ASP A 209 0.20 8.18 -6.26
CA ASP A 209 0.37 7.73 -7.64
C ASP A 209 -0.73 6.72 -7.99
N LEU A 210 -1.60 7.10 -8.94
CA LEU A 210 -2.70 6.31 -9.47
C LEU A 210 -2.38 5.70 -10.85
N SER A 211 -1.15 5.76 -11.32
CA SER A 211 -0.78 5.33 -12.68
C SER A 211 -1.18 3.88 -12.98
N LEU A 212 -0.98 2.96 -12.04
CA LEU A 212 -1.41 1.56 -12.18
C LEU A 212 -2.93 1.43 -12.27
N PHE A 213 -3.68 2.15 -11.44
CA PHE A 213 -5.13 2.15 -11.49
C PHE A 213 -5.66 2.70 -12.82
N LEU A 214 -5.18 3.86 -13.24
CA LEU A 214 -5.64 4.54 -14.45
C LEU A 214 -5.28 3.77 -15.71
N SER A 215 -4.07 3.18 -15.78
CA SER A 215 -3.65 2.37 -16.93
C SER A 215 -4.48 1.10 -17.14
N GLN A 216 -5.17 0.61 -16.11
CA GLN A 216 -6.08 -0.52 -16.26
C GLN A 216 -7.49 -0.07 -16.65
N ALA A 217 -7.94 1.10 -16.20
CA ALA A 217 -9.24 1.66 -16.58
C ALA A 217 -9.34 1.97 -18.09
N GLU A 218 -8.21 2.22 -18.76
CA GLU A 218 -8.15 2.47 -20.21
C GLU A 218 -8.21 1.18 -21.08
N ARG A 219 -8.13 -0.01 -20.47
CA ARG A 219 -8.15 -1.29 -21.19
C ARG A 219 -9.56 -1.84 -21.46
N GLU A 220 -10.59 -1.16 -20.99
CA GLU A 220 -12.02 -1.47 -21.26
C GLU A 220 -12.57 -0.60 -22.38
#